data_c498b3ba47972ff886619734efa2f369
#
_entry.id   c498b3ba47972ff886619734efa2f369
#
_cell.length_a   1.000
_cell.length_b   1.000
_cell.length_c   1.000
_cell.angle_alpha   90.00
_cell.angle_beta   90.00
_cell.angle_gamma   90.00
#
_symmetry.space_group_name_H-M   'P 1'
#
loop_
_entity.id
_entity.type
_entity.pdbx_description
1 polymer ?
#
loop_
_entity_poly.entity_id
_entity_poly.type
_entity_poly.pdbx_seq_one_letter_code
_entity_poly.pdbx_strand_id
1 'polypeptide(L)'
;ANLAKGVSIAINGNKEVDVIFLLNHGVVIAGESSQEVTNILKKITDVLKTKVKYKDNTISLKKDSPIFQELVDYGYSPIQNNLLHSLALEPALISMVNNKWALFPDHVVFLGESALIGNMNKLCEQLCQIDQALPPFIFLTGVGTFQHHSTTNAQFDQLNCFFDVAVRQENIDDIATLTSSEIHELLNWDAEIYRQSLSEKK
;
A
#
# COMPACT_ATOMS: atom_id res chain seq x y z
N ALA A 1 9.48 16.30 12.59
CA ALA A 1 10.14 16.76 13.82
C ALA A 1 10.03 15.73 14.96
N ASN A 2 8.87 15.15 15.22
CA ASN A 2 8.67 14.22 16.36
C ASN A 2 9.41 12.88 16.16
N LEU A 3 9.46 12.34 14.96
CA LEU A 3 10.15 11.08 14.65
C LEU A 3 11.65 11.20 14.92
N ALA A 4 12.31 12.26 14.41
CA ALA A 4 13.74 12.50 14.63
C ALA A 4 14.06 12.68 16.12
N LYS A 5 13.17 13.33 16.88
CA LYS A 5 13.30 13.47 18.33
C LYS A 5 13.19 12.12 19.06
N GLY A 6 12.24 11.26 18.63
CA GLY A 6 12.10 9.90 19.17
C GLY A 6 13.35 9.05 18.94
N VAL A 7 13.88 9.08 17.71
CA VAL A 7 15.13 8.40 17.34
C VAL A 7 16.30 8.91 18.20
N SER A 8 16.45 10.24 18.36
CA SER A 8 17.49 10.84 19.18
C SER A 8 17.40 10.41 20.66
N ILE A 9 16.19 10.33 21.21
CA ILE A 9 15.98 9.83 22.58
C ILE A 9 16.38 8.36 22.70
N ALA A 10 16.01 7.51 21.75
CA ALA A 10 16.35 6.09 21.75
C ALA A 10 17.88 5.86 21.73
N ILE A 11 18.61 6.60 20.87
CA ILE A 11 20.06 6.52 20.76
C ILE A 11 20.75 7.04 22.03
N ASN A 12 20.27 8.16 22.58
CA ASN A 12 20.86 8.73 23.80
C ASN A 12 20.61 7.84 25.03
N GLY A 13 19.54 7.08 25.06
CA GLY A 13 19.22 6.13 26.13
C GLY A 13 20.02 4.84 26.08
N ASN A 14 20.54 4.47 24.91
CA ASN A 14 21.35 3.26 24.72
C ASN A 14 22.32 3.46 23.55
N LYS A 15 23.59 3.65 23.87
CA LYS A 15 24.67 3.90 22.87
C LYS A 15 25.03 2.68 22.01
N GLU A 16 24.54 1.50 22.32
CA GLU A 16 24.80 0.26 21.59
C GLU A 16 23.65 -0.11 20.63
N VAL A 17 22.76 0.85 20.30
CA VAL A 17 21.63 0.62 19.40
C VAL A 17 22.06 0.81 17.95
N ASP A 18 22.11 -0.28 17.21
CA ASP A 18 22.37 -0.26 15.75
C ASP A 18 21.08 -0.28 14.93
N VAL A 19 19.93 -0.67 15.52
CA VAL A 19 18.66 -0.86 14.83
C VAL A 19 17.52 -0.23 15.60
N ILE A 20 16.71 0.58 14.93
CA ILE A 20 15.49 1.20 15.49
C ILE A 20 14.33 0.91 14.54
N PHE A 21 13.33 0.17 15.01
CA PHE A 21 12.06 0.03 14.29
C PHE A 21 11.18 1.24 14.53
N LEU A 22 10.70 1.83 13.46
CA LEU A 22 9.81 2.99 13.47
C LEU A 22 8.40 2.53 13.14
N LEU A 23 7.48 2.69 14.08
CA LEU A 23 6.07 2.31 13.87
C LEU A 23 5.51 3.01 12.63
N ASN A 24 4.90 2.25 11.73
CA ASN A 24 4.32 2.71 10.47
C ASN A 24 5.29 3.40 9.49
N HIS A 25 6.63 3.32 9.71
CA HIS A 25 7.62 3.97 8.83
C HIS A 25 8.69 3.01 8.29
N GLY A 26 9.10 2.02 9.07
CA GLY A 26 10.16 1.09 8.67
C GLY A 26 11.28 0.94 9.70
N VAL A 27 12.54 0.91 9.25
CA VAL A 27 13.70 0.66 10.11
C VAL A 27 14.83 1.64 9.82
N VAL A 28 15.49 2.10 10.89
CA VAL A 28 16.76 2.83 10.81
C VAL A 28 17.87 1.89 11.26
N ILE A 29 18.92 1.78 10.46
CA ILE A 29 20.09 0.94 10.74
C ILE A 29 21.33 1.81 10.70
N ALA A 30 22.17 1.71 11.72
CA ALA A 30 23.48 2.35 11.80
C ALA A 30 24.60 1.31 11.78
N GLY A 31 25.78 1.69 11.30
CA GLY A 31 26.99 0.88 11.29
C GLY A 31 28.19 1.68 10.83
N GLU A 32 29.39 1.20 11.11
CA GLU A 32 30.66 1.85 10.77
C GLU A 32 30.96 1.84 9.26
N SER A 33 30.24 1.01 8.49
CA SER A 33 30.38 0.90 7.04
C SER A 33 29.07 0.48 6.36
N SER A 34 28.95 0.77 5.06
CA SER A 34 27.84 0.32 4.24
C SER A 34 27.70 -1.23 4.21
N GLN A 35 28.83 -1.93 4.28
CA GLN A 35 28.83 -3.38 4.34
C GLN A 35 28.22 -3.90 5.64
N GLU A 36 28.52 -3.25 6.77
CA GLU A 36 27.96 -3.61 8.07
C GLU A 36 26.45 -3.37 8.10
N VAL A 37 25.98 -2.18 7.64
CA VAL A 37 24.55 -1.88 7.49
C VAL A 37 23.84 -2.94 6.64
N THR A 38 24.45 -3.34 5.51
CA THR A 38 23.91 -4.39 4.64
C THR A 38 23.80 -5.74 5.36
N ASN A 39 24.81 -6.10 6.14
CA ASN A 39 24.83 -7.34 6.91
C ASN A 39 23.77 -7.34 8.02
N ILE A 40 23.59 -6.23 8.71
CA ILE A 40 22.55 -6.07 9.73
C ILE A 40 21.17 -6.18 9.08
N LEU A 41 20.91 -5.46 7.98
CA LEU A 41 19.65 -5.54 7.24
C LEU A 41 19.33 -6.98 6.82
N LYS A 42 20.32 -7.70 6.29
CA LYS A 42 20.16 -9.11 5.91
C LYS A 42 19.77 -9.98 7.10
N LYS A 43 20.45 -9.83 8.25
CA LYS A 43 20.11 -10.57 9.47
C LYS A 43 18.68 -10.30 9.93
N ILE A 44 18.25 -9.03 9.94
CA ILE A 44 16.88 -8.65 10.30
C ILE A 44 15.88 -9.29 9.34
N THR A 45 16.13 -9.18 8.04
CA THR A 45 15.26 -9.77 7.00
C THR A 45 15.14 -11.28 7.17
N ASP A 46 16.25 -11.98 7.42
CA ASP A 46 16.25 -13.44 7.61
C ASP A 46 15.47 -13.86 8.87
N VAL A 47 15.55 -13.09 9.96
CA VAL A 47 14.82 -13.35 11.21
C VAL A 47 13.32 -13.09 11.06
N LEU A 48 12.95 -12.00 10.36
CA LEU A 48 11.55 -11.58 10.19
C LEU A 48 10.87 -12.26 8.99
N LYS A 49 11.59 -13.09 8.24
CA LYS A 49 11.06 -13.73 7.04
C LYS A 49 9.93 -14.68 7.37
N THR A 50 8.76 -14.42 6.79
CA THR A 50 7.57 -15.26 6.90
C THR A 50 7.27 -15.94 5.56
N LYS A 51 6.57 -17.08 5.60
CA LYS A 51 6.12 -17.76 4.38
C LYS A 51 4.85 -17.11 3.87
N VAL A 52 4.88 -16.70 2.60
CA VAL A 52 3.68 -16.25 1.88
C VAL A 52 2.83 -17.48 1.52
N LYS A 53 1.54 -17.46 1.89
CA LYS A 53 0.61 -18.58 1.69
C LYS A 53 -0.31 -18.42 0.46
N TYR A 54 -0.21 -17.30 -0.24
CA TYR A 54 -1.13 -16.98 -1.34
C TYR A 54 -0.59 -17.47 -2.67
N LYS A 55 -1.52 -17.89 -3.54
CA LYS A 55 -1.23 -18.40 -4.88
C LYS A 55 -1.65 -17.36 -5.93
N ASP A 56 -1.13 -17.51 -7.13
CA ASP A 56 -1.60 -16.75 -8.28
C ASP A 56 -3.10 -16.98 -8.48
N ASN A 57 -3.85 -15.90 -8.56
CA ASN A 57 -5.28 -15.88 -8.80
C ASN A 57 -5.56 -15.21 -10.14
N THR A 58 -6.50 -15.76 -10.89
CA THR A 58 -6.99 -15.16 -12.13
C THR A 58 -8.31 -14.47 -11.88
N ILE A 59 -8.55 -13.38 -12.62
CA ILE A 59 -9.84 -12.69 -12.57
C ILE A 59 -10.97 -13.62 -13.01
N SER A 60 -12.14 -13.48 -12.38
CA SER A 60 -13.34 -14.24 -12.72
C SER A 60 -14.25 -13.51 -13.71
N LEU A 61 -13.93 -12.28 -14.09
CA LEU A 61 -14.74 -11.44 -14.96
C LEU A 61 -14.48 -11.77 -16.44
N LYS A 62 -15.55 -12.04 -17.20
CA LYS A 62 -15.47 -12.24 -18.64
C LYS A 62 -15.27 -10.90 -19.34
N LYS A 63 -14.38 -10.87 -20.35
CA LYS A 63 -14.05 -9.66 -21.12
C LYS A 63 -15.23 -9.05 -21.90
N ASP A 64 -16.25 -9.85 -22.19
CA ASP A 64 -17.47 -9.46 -22.89
C ASP A 64 -18.63 -9.07 -21.95
N SER A 65 -18.38 -9.04 -20.64
CA SER A 65 -19.38 -8.63 -19.66
C SER A 65 -19.60 -7.10 -19.71
N PRO A 66 -20.84 -6.60 -19.49
CA PRO A 66 -21.11 -5.15 -19.48
C PRO A 66 -20.25 -4.40 -18.48
N ILE A 67 -20.05 -4.94 -17.28
CA ILE A 67 -19.22 -4.32 -16.23
C ILE A 67 -17.74 -4.23 -16.65
N PHE A 68 -17.23 -5.19 -17.42
CA PHE A 68 -15.86 -5.11 -17.93
C PHE A 68 -15.74 -3.96 -18.92
N GLN A 69 -16.72 -3.78 -19.81
CA GLN A 69 -16.72 -2.68 -20.78
C GLN A 69 -16.81 -1.32 -20.06
N GLU A 70 -17.66 -1.19 -19.04
CA GLU A 70 -17.73 0.02 -18.23
C GLU A 70 -16.39 0.35 -17.56
N LEU A 71 -15.71 -0.65 -16.99
CA LEU A 71 -14.37 -0.44 -16.42
C LEU A 71 -13.38 0.07 -17.46
N VAL A 72 -13.41 -0.50 -18.67
CA VAL A 72 -12.57 -0.04 -19.79
C VAL A 72 -12.91 1.40 -20.18
N ASP A 73 -14.18 1.76 -20.23
CA ASP A 73 -14.63 3.11 -20.55
C ASP A 73 -14.17 4.15 -19.52
N TYR A 74 -14.06 3.76 -18.24
CA TYR A 74 -13.42 4.55 -17.17
C TYR A 74 -11.88 4.45 -17.16
N GLY A 75 -11.26 3.75 -18.11
CA GLY A 75 -9.81 3.63 -18.23
C GLY A 75 -9.17 2.56 -17.33
N TYR A 76 -9.96 1.65 -16.79
CA TYR A 76 -9.45 0.56 -15.97
C TYR A 76 -9.24 -0.73 -16.76
N SER A 77 -8.18 -1.45 -16.41
CA SER A 77 -7.91 -2.80 -16.92
C SER A 77 -7.50 -3.72 -15.78
N PRO A 78 -7.67 -5.04 -15.92
CA PRO A 78 -7.16 -5.99 -14.93
C PRO A 78 -5.67 -5.79 -14.70
N ILE A 79 -5.24 -5.81 -13.45
CA ILE A 79 -3.82 -5.73 -13.10
C ILE A 79 -3.07 -6.96 -13.65
N GLN A 80 -1.85 -6.76 -14.18
CA GLN A 80 -1.10 -7.87 -14.80
C GLN A 80 -0.49 -8.83 -13.78
N ASN A 81 -0.17 -8.33 -12.57
CA ASN A 81 0.34 -9.17 -11.50
C ASN A 81 -0.79 -9.99 -10.87
N ASN A 82 -0.86 -11.28 -11.21
CA ASN A 82 -1.91 -12.18 -10.75
C ASN A 82 -2.00 -12.31 -9.22
N LEU A 83 -0.89 -12.16 -8.48
CA LEU A 83 -0.91 -12.20 -7.02
C LEU A 83 -1.78 -11.09 -6.42
N LEU A 84 -1.77 -9.90 -7.03
CA LEU A 84 -2.52 -8.74 -6.53
C LEU A 84 -4.04 -8.90 -6.68
N HIS A 85 -4.53 -9.83 -7.51
CA HIS A 85 -5.96 -10.16 -7.55
C HIS A 85 -6.45 -10.74 -6.22
N SER A 86 -5.56 -11.37 -5.44
CA SER A 86 -5.91 -11.89 -4.12
C SER A 86 -6.44 -10.82 -3.17
N LEU A 87 -6.02 -9.55 -3.33
CA LEU A 87 -6.53 -8.42 -2.54
C LEU A 87 -8.05 -8.23 -2.66
N ALA A 88 -8.64 -8.65 -3.78
CA ALA A 88 -10.07 -8.57 -4.03
C ALA A 88 -10.79 -9.94 -3.94
N LEU A 89 -10.04 -11.05 -4.05
CA LEU A 89 -10.60 -12.40 -4.10
C LEU A 89 -10.61 -13.11 -2.75
N GLU A 90 -9.62 -12.82 -1.89
CA GLU A 90 -9.49 -13.48 -0.59
C GLU A 90 -10.21 -12.68 0.51
N PRO A 91 -11.15 -13.28 1.26
CA PRO A 91 -11.93 -12.56 2.27
C PRO A 91 -11.09 -11.83 3.33
N ALA A 92 -9.97 -12.41 3.76
CA ALA A 92 -9.07 -11.79 4.73
C ALA A 92 -8.37 -10.57 4.13
N LEU A 93 -7.93 -10.65 2.87
CA LEU A 93 -7.21 -9.56 2.22
C LEU A 93 -8.12 -8.40 1.84
N ILE A 94 -9.34 -8.65 1.33
CA ILE A 94 -10.30 -7.58 1.07
C ILE A 94 -10.75 -6.90 2.36
N SER A 95 -10.87 -7.64 3.47
CA SER A 95 -11.11 -7.05 4.79
C SER A 95 -9.97 -6.14 5.22
N MET A 96 -8.72 -6.51 4.94
CA MET A 96 -7.56 -5.66 5.21
C MET A 96 -7.55 -4.40 4.34
N VAL A 97 -7.83 -4.53 3.04
CA VAL A 97 -7.99 -3.38 2.13
C VAL A 97 -9.05 -2.41 2.65
N ASN A 98 -10.17 -2.93 3.17
CA ASN A 98 -11.28 -2.11 3.68
C ASN A 98 -10.96 -1.42 5.01
N ASN A 99 -10.30 -2.11 5.94
CA ASN A 99 -10.20 -1.67 7.33
C ASN A 99 -8.81 -1.21 7.74
N LYS A 100 -7.77 -1.55 6.96
CA LYS A 100 -6.36 -1.34 7.29
C LYS A 100 -5.58 -0.74 6.12
N TRP A 101 -6.23 0.12 5.30
CA TRP A 101 -5.59 0.68 4.11
C TRP A 101 -4.40 1.58 4.42
N ALA A 102 -4.56 2.55 5.30
CA ALA A 102 -3.54 3.57 5.60
C ALA A 102 -2.44 3.02 6.53
N LEU A 103 -1.59 2.12 6.02
CA LEU A 103 -0.56 1.45 6.83
C LEU A 103 0.64 2.35 7.16
N PHE A 104 1.10 3.14 6.20
CA PHE A 104 2.32 3.94 6.32
C PHE A 104 2.26 5.18 5.41
N PRO A 105 3.11 6.20 5.65
CA PRO A 105 3.04 7.48 4.96
C PRO A 105 3.07 7.38 3.45
N ASP A 106 4.04 6.68 2.86
CA ASP A 106 4.18 6.56 1.41
C ASP A 106 2.96 5.91 0.76
N HIS A 107 2.34 4.94 1.43
CA HIS A 107 1.11 4.32 0.97
C HIS A 107 0.01 5.38 0.78
N VAL A 108 -0.24 6.19 1.82
CA VAL A 108 -1.28 7.23 1.78
C VAL A 108 -0.96 8.32 0.75
N VAL A 109 0.30 8.74 0.65
CA VAL A 109 0.75 9.76 -0.30
C VAL A 109 0.49 9.35 -1.75
N PHE A 110 0.74 8.10 -2.11
CA PHE A 110 0.62 7.62 -3.50
C PHE A 110 -0.71 6.96 -3.82
N LEU A 111 -1.39 6.35 -2.85
CA LEU A 111 -2.61 5.57 -3.07
C LEU A 111 -3.86 6.20 -2.46
N GLY A 112 -3.71 7.30 -1.69
CA GLY A 112 -4.80 7.97 -1.02
C GLY A 112 -5.16 7.38 0.34
N GLU A 113 -6.06 8.05 1.03
CA GLU A 113 -6.47 7.71 2.41
C GLU A 113 -7.36 6.46 2.50
N SER A 114 -8.03 6.10 1.41
CA SER A 114 -8.96 4.97 1.34
C SER A 114 -8.90 4.26 0.00
N ALA A 115 -9.13 2.94 0.02
CA ALA A 115 -9.26 2.14 -1.20
C ALA A 115 -10.68 2.25 -1.77
N LEU A 116 -10.80 2.23 -3.10
CA LEU A 116 -12.11 2.04 -3.75
C LEU A 116 -12.41 0.54 -3.86
N ILE A 117 -13.34 0.09 -3.01
CA ILE A 117 -13.85 -1.27 -3.02
C ILE A 117 -15.26 -1.23 -3.60
N GLY A 118 -15.46 -1.96 -4.68
CA GLY A 118 -16.74 -2.05 -5.38
C GLY A 118 -17.33 -3.45 -5.35
N ASN A 119 -18.63 -3.48 -5.57
CA ASN A 119 -19.30 -4.67 -6.08
C ASN A 119 -19.87 -4.36 -7.48
N MET A 120 -20.13 -5.40 -8.25
CA MET A 120 -20.57 -5.26 -9.65
C MET A 120 -21.82 -4.38 -9.85
N ASN A 121 -22.65 -4.21 -8.82
CA ASN A 121 -23.92 -3.49 -8.93
C ASN A 121 -23.83 -1.99 -8.61
N LYS A 122 -22.76 -1.54 -7.95
CA LYS A 122 -22.63 -0.16 -7.43
C LYS A 122 -21.40 0.58 -7.92
N LEU A 123 -20.52 -0.11 -8.64
CA LEU A 123 -19.22 0.45 -9.04
C LEU A 123 -19.38 1.72 -9.90
N CYS A 124 -20.26 1.68 -10.88
CA CYS A 124 -20.47 2.81 -11.79
C CYS A 124 -21.07 4.03 -11.07
N GLU A 125 -22.00 3.80 -10.12
CA GLU A 125 -22.51 4.87 -9.27
C GLU A 125 -21.38 5.49 -8.41
N GLN A 126 -20.49 4.65 -7.86
CA GLN A 126 -19.35 5.12 -7.08
C GLN A 126 -18.37 5.92 -7.95
N LEU A 127 -18.05 5.45 -9.15
CA LEU A 127 -17.15 6.14 -10.08
C LEU A 127 -17.72 7.47 -10.57
N CYS A 128 -19.03 7.52 -10.89
CA CYS A 128 -19.72 8.74 -11.30
C CYS A 128 -19.76 9.83 -10.21
N GLN A 129 -19.61 9.47 -8.95
CA GLN A 129 -19.63 10.41 -7.81
C GLN A 129 -18.24 10.95 -7.46
N ILE A 130 -17.18 10.50 -8.14
CA ILE A 130 -15.82 10.97 -7.89
C ILE A 130 -15.59 12.26 -8.67
N ASP A 131 -15.60 13.39 -7.97
CA ASP A 131 -15.32 14.72 -8.55
C ASP A 131 -13.81 15.02 -8.71
N GLN A 132 -12.96 14.16 -8.19
CA GLN A 132 -11.49 14.26 -8.22
C GLN A 132 -10.88 13.27 -9.22
N ALA A 133 -9.55 13.17 -9.25
CA ALA A 133 -8.87 12.15 -10.02
C ALA A 133 -9.31 10.74 -9.61
N LEU A 134 -9.57 9.88 -10.59
CA LEU A 134 -9.95 8.50 -10.35
C LEU A 134 -8.84 7.76 -9.59
N PRO A 135 -9.18 6.87 -8.64
CA PRO A 135 -8.18 6.13 -7.87
C PRO A 135 -7.33 5.23 -8.78
N PRO A 136 -6.03 5.05 -8.47
CA PRO A 136 -5.16 4.22 -9.30
C PRO A 136 -5.60 2.75 -9.35
N PHE A 137 -6.29 2.28 -8.33
CA PHE A 137 -6.74 0.88 -8.24
C PHE A 137 -8.19 0.78 -7.75
N ILE A 138 -8.88 -0.24 -8.27
CA ILE A 138 -10.22 -0.67 -7.82
C ILE A 138 -10.14 -2.14 -7.40
N PHE A 139 -10.75 -2.45 -6.27
CA PHE A 139 -10.86 -3.81 -5.75
C PHE A 139 -12.31 -4.29 -5.88
N LEU A 140 -12.59 -5.10 -6.90
CA LEU A 140 -13.91 -5.70 -7.10
C LEU A 140 -14.01 -7.00 -6.33
N THR A 141 -14.76 -6.99 -5.24
CA THR A 141 -14.92 -8.14 -4.34
C THR A 141 -15.38 -9.39 -5.09
N GLY A 142 -14.61 -10.46 -4.98
CA GLY A 142 -14.87 -11.74 -5.64
C GLY A 142 -14.58 -11.76 -7.14
N VAL A 143 -14.05 -10.68 -7.71
CA VAL A 143 -13.75 -10.55 -9.15
C VAL A 143 -12.26 -10.37 -9.42
N GLY A 144 -11.64 -9.35 -8.82
CA GLY A 144 -10.23 -9.07 -8.99
C GLY A 144 -9.87 -7.60 -8.75
N THR A 145 -8.58 -7.31 -8.89
CA THR A 145 -8.02 -5.96 -8.79
C THR A 145 -7.83 -5.37 -10.18
N PHE A 146 -8.22 -4.11 -10.34
CA PHE A 146 -8.12 -3.37 -11.60
C PHE A 146 -7.25 -2.13 -11.39
N GLN A 147 -6.49 -1.76 -12.42
CA GLN A 147 -5.65 -0.57 -12.39
C GLN A 147 -6.09 0.42 -13.46
N HIS A 148 -6.06 1.71 -13.13
CA HIS A 148 -6.31 2.79 -14.07
C HIS A 148 -5.09 2.99 -15.00
N HIS A 149 -5.32 3.40 -16.24
CA HIS A 149 -4.25 3.59 -17.23
C HIS A 149 -3.24 4.68 -16.86
N SER A 150 -3.62 5.64 -16.01
CA SER A 150 -2.70 6.68 -15.50
C SER A 150 -1.89 6.25 -14.27
N THR A 151 -2.04 5.01 -13.80
CA THR A 151 -1.29 4.51 -12.63
C THR A 151 0.21 4.61 -12.86
N THR A 152 0.90 5.30 -11.98
CA THR A 152 2.37 5.44 -12.03
C THR A 152 3.09 4.20 -11.46
N ASN A 153 4.36 4.03 -11.82
CA ASN A 153 5.18 2.96 -11.24
C ASN A 153 5.27 3.07 -9.71
N ALA A 154 5.35 4.29 -9.18
CA ALA A 154 5.39 4.51 -7.73
C ALA A 154 4.11 4.02 -7.04
N GLN A 155 2.93 4.28 -7.62
CA GLN A 155 1.66 3.77 -7.11
C GLN A 155 1.60 2.24 -7.18
N PHE A 156 2.08 1.66 -8.28
CA PHE A 156 2.13 0.20 -8.43
C PHE A 156 3.06 -0.45 -7.39
N ASP A 157 4.24 0.14 -7.15
CA ASP A 157 5.19 -0.35 -6.14
C ASP A 157 4.62 -0.24 -4.73
N GLN A 158 3.86 0.83 -4.43
CA GLN A 158 3.17 0.97 -3.15
C GLN A 158 2.07 -0.08 -2.95
N LEU A 159 1.33 -0.44 -4.00
CA LEU A 159 0.37 -1.54 -3.92
C LEU A 159 1.06 -2.89 -3.69
N ASN A 160 2.19 -3.15 -4.34
CA ASN A 160 2.99 -4.35 -4.08
C ASN A 160 3.49 -4.38 -2.63
N CYS A 161 3.96 -3.24 -2.10
CA CYS A 161 4.40 -3.14 -0.71
C CYS A 161 3.25 -3.41 0.27
N PHE A 162 2.06 -2.85 0.03
CA PHE A 162 0.86 -3.15 0.80
C PHE A 162 0.53 -4.65 0.77
N PHE A 163 0.53 -5.25 -0.42
CA PHE A 163 0.28 -6.69 -0.58
C PHE A 163 1.29 -7.51 0.21
N ASP A 164 2.57 -7.18 0.10
CA ASP A 164 3.64 -7.87 0.82
C ASP A 164 3.49 -7.82 2.33
N VAL A 165 2.99 -6.72 2.87
CA VAL A 165 2.63 -6.60 4.30
C VAL A 165 1.39 -7.45 4.58
N ALA A 166 0.33 -7.29 3.79
CA ALA A 166 -0.97 -7.93 4.00
C ALA A 166 -0.88 -9.46 4.07
N VAL A 167 -0.14 -10.07 3.14
CA VAL A 167 -0.01 -11.55 3.05
C VAL A 167 0.85 -12.17 4.14
N ARG A 168 1.53 -11.36 4.93
CA ARG A 168 2.38 -11.80 6.04
C ARG A 168 1.74 -11.64 7.41
N GLN A 169 0.56 -11.04 7.47
CA GLN A 169 -0.15 -10.85 8.74
C GLN A 169 -0.92 -12.12 9.12
N GLU A 170 -0.82 -12.51 10.38
CA GLU A 170 -1.59 -13.61 10.95
C GLU A 170 -2.92 -13.10 11.54
N ASN A 171 -2.88 -11.91 12.14
CA ASN A 171 -4.04 -11.26 12.74
C ASN A 171 -4.14 -9.81 12.27
N ILE A 172 -5.21 -9.49 11.55
CA ILE A 172 -5.47 -8.16 11.00
C ILE A 172 -5.73 -7.13 12.11
N ASP A 173 -6.31 -7.55 13.24
CA ASP A 173 -6.67 -6.66 14.33
C ASP A 173 -5.45 -6.02 15.01
N ASP A 174 -4.31 -6.72 14.99
CA ASP A 174 -3.06 -6.24 15.60
C ASP A 174 -2.35 -5.17 14.76
N ILE A 175 -2.84 -4.90 13.54
CA ILE A 175 -2.21 -3.92 12.65
C ILE A 175 -2.66 -2.51 13.02
N ALA A 176 -1.71 -1.67 13.41
CA ALA A 176 -1.91 -0.25 13.56
C ALA A 176 -1.92 0.46 12.19
N THR A 177 -2.84 1.39 12.01
CA THR A 177 -2.92 2.26 10.82
C THR A 177 -2.65 3.71 11.23
N LEU A 178 -2.37 4.56 10.25
CA LEU A 178 -2.33 6.00 10.48
C LEU A 178 -3.70 6.51 10.90
N THR A 179 -3.72 7.45 11.84
CA THR A 179 -4.93 8.14 12.26
C THR A 179 -5.37 9.18 11.22
N SER A 180 -6.64 9.58 11.23
CA SER A 180 -7.14 10.62 10.34
C SER A 180 -6.38 11.95 10.47
N SER A 181 -5.90 12.29 11.67
CA SER A 181 -5.06 13.49 11.89
C SER A 181 -3.72 13.36 11.20
N GLU A 182 -3.03 12.21 11.33
CA GLU A 182 -1.74 11.95 10.69
C GLU A 182 -1.87 11.94 9.16
N ILE A 183 -2.95 11.35 8.63
CA ILE A 183 -3.25 11.34 7.20
C ILE A 183 -3.44 12.77 6.69
N HIS A 184 -4.25 13.58 7.39
CA HIS A 184 -4.49 14.96 7.01
C HIS A 184 -3.21 15.82 7.03
N GLU A 185 -2.37 15.70 8.08
CA GLU A 185 -1.09 16.39 8.14
C GLU A 185 -0.16 16.00 7.01
N LEU A 186 -0.13 14.69 6.67
CA LEU A 186 0.71 14.14 5.62
C LEU A 186 0.31 14.64 4.24
N LEU A 187 -0.97 14.57 3.89
CA LEU A 187 -1.48 14.97 2.57
C LEU A 187 -1.42 16.49 2.33
N ASN A 188 -1.36 17.30 3.39
CA ASN A 188 -1.20 18.76 3.30
C ASN A 188 0.25 19.23 3.49
N TRP A 189 1.21 18.32 3.55
CA TRP A 189 2.62 18.69 3.68
C TRP A 189 3.23 19.03 2.33
N ASP A 190 3.72 20.26 2.16
CA ASP A 190 4.28 20.79 0.90
C ASP A 190 5.37 19.89 0.28
N ALA A 191 6.20 19.25 1.12
CA ALA A 191 7.25 18.35 0.65
C ALA A 191 6.68 17.09 -0.02
N GLU A 192 5.56 16.55 0.47
CA GLU A 192 4.90 15.39 -0.12
C GLU A 192 4.14 15.75 -1.40
N ILE A 193 3.50 16.92 -1.44
CA ILE A 193 2.88 17.46 -2.66
C ILE A 193 3.93 17.61 -3.78
N TYR A 194 5.10 18.14 -3.43
CA TYR A 194 6.21 18.26 -4.37
C TYR A 194 6.70 16.88 -4.85
N ARG A 195 6.86 15.91 -3.94
CA ARG A 195 7.31 14.54 -4.27
C ARG A 195 6.34 13.83 -5.22
N GLN A 196 5.02 13.97 -5.00
CA GLN A 196 4.00 13.45 -5.92
C GLN A 196 4.16 14.04 -7.32
N SER A 197 4.31 15.37 -7.43
CA SER A 197 4.47 16.04 -8.71
C SER A 197 5.69 15.59 -9.52
N LEU A 198 6.74 15.07 -8.86
CA LEU A 198 7.90 14.50 -9.53
C LEU A 198 7.63 13.09 -10.09
N SER A 199 6.74 12.32 -9.47
CA SER A 199 6.40 10.96 -9.91
C SER A 199 5.50 10.95 -11.15
N GLU A 200 4.74 12.02 -11.38
CA GLU A 200 3.84 12.18 -12.54
C GLU A 200 4.58 12.55 -13.83
N LYS A 201 5.83 13.02 -13.73
CA LYS A 201 6.64 13.50 -14.86
C LYS A 201 7.49 12.43 -15.54
N LYS A 202 7.37 11.18 -15.14
CA LYS A 202 8.06 10.03 -15.74
C LYS A 202 7.10 9.12 -16.49
#